data_aa05ec14f505238d438985d9873b7d49
#
_entry.id   aa05ec14f505238d438985d9873b7d49
#
_cell.length_a   1.000
_cell.length_b   1.000
_cell.length_c   1.000
_cell.angle_alpha   90.00
_cell.angle_beta   90.00
_cell.angle_gamma   90.00
#
_symmetry.space_group_name_H-M   'P 1'
#
loop_
_entity.id
_entity.type
_entity.pdbx_description
1 polymer ?
#
loop_
_entity_poly.entity_id
_entity_poly.type
_entity_poly.pdbx_seq_one_letter_code
_entity_poly.pdbx_strand_id
1 'polypeptide(L)'
;LEEKKVVTEFVEREVLVSVPEMFYPYSLMLLDRLVYFKWNYGSYNDPVEYSFYAGMQSTVIAVSNLSAFTAEEKEVLKTKLVGSLISSNITAIPDDDWADFYSYSDEYYKLSSKYEVPTPIEACGYLPTYDIGWGGPDFHSKEYDLKAYVEEIFKLSEVEFRETYAEYPIIIDKMEEMVKVLHKHGVKVYE
;
A
#
# COMPACT_ATOMS: atom_id res chain seq x y z
N LEU A 1 14.27 -13.59 23.67
CA LEU A 1 12.99 -14.30 23.89
C LEU A 1 11.86 -13.32 24.17
N GLU A 2 12.11 -12.28 24.98
CA GLU A 2 11.10 -11.28 25.38
C GLU A 2 10.65 -10.42 24.19
N GLU A 3 11.59 -9.88 23.41
CA GLU A 3 11.29 -9.06 22.23
C GLU A 3 10.44 -9.82 21.19
N LYS A 4 10.73 -11.09 20.94
CA LYS A 4 9.92 -11.93 20.04
C LYS A 4 8.46 -11.99 20.48
N LYS A 5 8.22 -12.11 21.79
CA LYS A 5 6.87 -12.13 22.35
C LYS A 5 6.17 -10.78 22.16
N VAL A 6 6.88 -9.68 22.43
CA VAL A 6 6.35 -8.31 22.23
C VAL A 6 5.94 -8.09 20.76
N VAL A 7 6.79 -8.46 19.79
CA VAL A 7 6.50 -8.34 18.37
C VAL A 7 5.31 -9.23 17.97
N THR A 8 5.27 -10.48 18.46
CA THR A 8 4.16 -11.39 18.16
C THR A 8 2.82 -10.83 18.69
N GLU A 9 2.81 -10.39 19.95
CA GLU A 9 1.60 -9.81 20.56
C GLU A 9 1.13 -8.53 19.83
N PHE A 10 2.06 -7.68 19.44
CA PHE A 10 1.75 -6.49 18.64
C PHE A 10 1.12 -6.85 17.30
N VAL A 11 1.73 -7.77 16.55
CA VAL A 11 1.21 -8.17 15.25
C VAL A 11 -0.16 -8.84 15.38
N GLU A 12 -0.34 -9.76 16.31
CA GLU A 12 -1.59 -10.48 16.51
C GLU A 12 -2.72 -9.59 17.02
N ARG A 13 -2.44 -8.74 18.02
CA ARG A 13 -3.47 -8.01 18.75
C ARG A 13 -3.72 -6.59 18.27
N GLU A 14 -2.78 -6.00 17.52
CA GLU A 14 -2.91 -4.64 17.06
C GLU A 14 -2.94 -4.55 15.53
N VAL A 15 -2.10 -5.30 14.82
CA VAL A 15 -2.05 -5.25 13.36
C VAL A 15 -3.17 -6.12 12.75
N LEU A 16 -3.16 -7.43 13.02
CA LEU A 16 -4.11 -8.35 12.38
C LEU A 16 -5.55 -8.08 12.79
N VAL A 17 -5.82 -7.69 14.02
CA VAL A 17 -7.18 -7.33 14.47
C VAL A 17 -7.74 -6.11 13.72
N SER A 18 -6.86 -5.25 13.21
CA SER A 18 -7.24 -4.07 12.41
C SER A 18 -7.44 -4.37 10.92
N VAL A 19 -7.20 -5.62 10.51
CA VAL A 19 -7.29 -6.05 9.10
C VAL A 19 -8.42 -7.08 8.98
N PRO A 20 -9.41 -6.91 8.09
CA PRO A 20 -10.40 -7.94 7.80
C PRO A 20 -9.76 -9.25 7.31
N GLU A 21 -10.32 -10.41 7.69
CA GLU A 21 -9.75 -11.74 7.41
C GLU A 21 -9.49 -12.00 5.92
N MET A 22 -10.26 -11.39 5.03
CA MET A 22 -10.06 -11.52 3.58
C MET A 22 -8.70 -11.02 3.10
N PHE A 23 -8.03 -10.14 3.86
CA PHE A 23 -6.69 -9.62 3.55
C PHE A 23 -5.57 -10.34 4.30
N TYR A 24 -5.88 -11.41 5.05
CA TYR A 24 -4.85 -12.17 5.75
C TYR A 24 -3.96 -12.90 4.77
N PRO A 25 -2.64 -12.85 4.95
CA PRO A 25 -1.73 -13.63 4.14
C PRO A 25 -1.90 -15.13 4.43
N TYR A 26 -1.61 -15.97 3.43
CA TYR A 26 -1.64 -17.42 3.63
C TYR A 26 -0.67 -17.88 4.74
N SER A 27 0.47 -17.26 4.82
CA SER A 27 1.42 -17.46 5.93
C SER A 27 2.14 -16.18 6.28
N LEU A 28 2.43 -16.01 7.58
CA LEU A 28 3.13 -14.84 8.10
C LEU A 28 4.42 -15.26 8.80
N MET A 29 5.51 -14.62 8.42
CA MET A 29 6.82 -14.79 9.03
C MET A 29 7.23 -13.51 9.75
N LEU A 30 7.59 -13.63 11.03
CA LEU A 30 8.11 -12.52 11.83
C LEU A 30 9.65 -12.63 11.91
N LEU A 31 10.33 -11.58 11.50
CA LEU A 31 11.78 -11.46 11.52
C LEU A 31 12.22 -10.26 12.36
N ASP A 32 13.43 -10.33 12.85
CA ASP A 32 14.08 -9.18 13.48
C ASP A 32 14.51 -8.14 12.45
N ARG A 33 14.99 -8.60 11.29
CA ARG A 33 15.51 -7.74 10.24
C ARG A 33 15.25 -8.32 8.85
N LEU A 34 14.84 -7.46 7.93
CA LEU A 34 14.70 -7.74 6.50
C LEU A 34 15.51 -6.73 5.71
N VAL A 35 16.43 -7.21 4.88
CA VAL A 35 17.34 -6.37 4.11
C VAL A 35 17.26 -6.73 2.64
N TYR A 36 17.12 -5.73 1.80
CA TYR A 36 17.13 -5.87 0.36
C TYR A 36 18.38 -5.25 -0.25
N PHE A 37 19.02 -5.98 -1.15
CA PHE A 37 20.17 -5.52 -1.94
C PHE A 37 19.75 -5.40 -3.40
N LYS A 38 19.64 -4.19 -3.91
CA LYS A 38 19.35 -3.96 -5.33
C LYS A 38 20.61 -4.19 -6.16
N TRP A 39 20.52 -5.11 -7.13
CA TRP A 39 21.58 -5.29 -8.12
C TRP A 39 21.57 -4.12 -9.11
N ASN A 40 22.73 -3.50 -9.33
CA ASN A 40 22.90 -2.42 -10.28
C ASN A 40 24.22 -2.58 -11.06
N TYR A 41 24.14 -3.01 -12.33
CA TYR A 41 25.26 -3.09 -13.28
C TYR A 41 26.57 -3.67 -12.73
N GLY A 42 26.52 -4.83 -12.10
CA GLY A 42 27.71 -5.55 -11.64
C GLY A 42 28.09 -5.35 -10.18
N SER A 43 27.31 -4.56 -9.44
CA SER A 43 27.47 -4.41 -8.00
C SER A 43 26.11 -4.38 -7.28
N TYR A 44 26.12 -4.71 -5.99
CA TYR A 44 24.97 -4.48 -5.14
C TYR A 44 25.03 -3.06 -4.55
N ASN A 45 23.88 -2.38 -4.51
CA ASN A 45 23.77 -1.12 -3.78
C ASN A 45 23.83 -1.38 -2.27
N ASP A 46 23.97 -0.29 -1.52
CA ASP A 46 23.84 -0.36 -0.06
C ASP A 46 22.52 -1.01 0.34
N PRO A 47 22.54 -1.83 1.41
CA PRO A 47 21.36 -2.52 1.86
C PRO A 47 20.28 -1.54 2.32
N VAL A 48 19.04 -1.79 1.91
CA VAL A 48 17.86 -1.05 2.39
C VAL A 48 17.06 -1.96 3.32
N GLU A 49 16.72 -1.47 4.49
CA GLU A 49 15.88 -2.19 5.43
C GLU A 49 14.40 -1.98 5.14
N TYR A 50 13.66 -3.08 5.20
CA TYR A 50 12.22 -3.11 5.02
C TYR A 50 11.54 -3.68 6.27
N SER A 51 10.40 -3.13 6.62
CA SER A 51 9.56 -3.69 7.69
C SER A 51 8.52 -4.70 7.19
N PHE A 52 8.34 -4.76 5.86
CA PHE A 52 7.31 -5.57 5.22
C PHE A 52 7.76 -6.07 3.84
N TYR A 53 7.40 -7.31 3.54
CA TYR A 53 7.56 -7.89 2.19
C TYR A 53 6.43 -8.89 1.94
N ALA A 54 5.70 -8.72 0.85
CA ALA A 54 4.71 -9.68 0.38
C ALA A 54 5.29 -10.54 -0.74
N GLY A 55 5.47 -11.82 -0.47
CA GLY A 55 5.80 -12.83 -1.47
C GLY A 55 4.57 -13.61 -1.92
N MET A 56 4.74 -14.50 -2.91
CA MET A 56 3.63 -15.29 -3.48
C MET A 56 2.89 -16.17 -2.46
N GLN A 57 3.56 -16.66 -1.44
CA GLN A 57 2.98 -17.59 -0.46
C GLN A 57 3.20 -17.18 0.99
N SER A 58 4.04 -16.18 1.23
CA SER A 58 4.40 -15.75 2.57
C SER A 58 4.57 -14.26 2.65
N THR A 59 3.99 -13.67 3.67
CA THR A 59 4.24 -12.28 4.02
C THR A 59 5.27 -12.24 5.15
N VAL A 60 6.23 -11.35 5.04
CA VAL A 60 7.26 -11.12 6.05
C VAL A 60 7.01 -9.77 6.70
N ILE A 61 6.96 -9.76 8.02
CA ILE A 61 7.02 -8.55 8.84
C ILE A 61 8.33 -8.58 9.61
N ALA A 62 9.13 -7.52 9.47
CA ALA A 62 10.39 -7.38 10.15
C ALA A 62 10.37 -6.16 11.07
N VAL A 63 10.50 -6.42 12.37
CA VAL A 63 10.51 -5.38 13.40
C VAL A 63 11.54 -5.72 14.46
N SER A 64 12.49 -4.81 14.65
CA SER A 64 13.48 -4.89 15.71
C SER A 64 13.20 -3.82 16.78
N ASN A 65 13.55 -4.14 18.03
CA ASN A 65 13.48 -3.20 19.16
C ASN A 65 12.10 -2.55 19.39
N LEU A 66 11.01 -3.24 19.08
CA LEU A 66 9.64 -2.73 19.25
C LEU A 66 9.36 -2.28 20.71
N SER A 67 9.98 -2.95 21.67
CA SER A 67 9.87 -2.59 23.08
C SER A 67 10.41 -1.18 23.41
N ALA A 68 11.28 -0.63 22.56
CA ALA A 68 11.83 0.72 22.71
C ALA A 68 10.98 1.80 22.00
N PHE A 69 9.99 1.40 21.21
CA PHE A 69 9.14 2.35 20.45
C PHE A 69 8.18 3.08 21.39
N THR A 70 7.98 4.36 21.12
CA THR A 70 6.90 5.14 21.72
C THR A 70 5.53 4.66 21.24
N ALA A 71 4.46 5.14 21.85
CA ALA A 71 3.10 4.83 21.42
C ALA A 71 2.83 5.35 19.98
N GLU A 72 3.33 6.54 19.66
CA GLU A 72 3.21 7.15 18.33
C GLU A 72 3.96 6.34 17.28
N GLU A 73 5.19 5.91 17.56
CA GLU A 73 5.97 5.09 16.63
C GLU A 73 5.31 3.74 16.36
N LYS A 74 4.69 3.13 17.38
CA LYS A 74 3.91 1.89 17.22
C LYS A 74 2.66 2.10 16.37
N GLU A 75 1.95 3.20 16.56
CA GLU A 75 0.76 3.51 15.74
C GLU A 75 1.14 3.78 14.29
N VAL A 76 2.21 4.52 14.01
CA VAL A 76 2.75 4.72 12.66
C VAL A 76 3.14 3.38 12.02
N LEU A 77 3.84 2.53 12.75
CA LEU A 77 4.21 1.19 12.26
C LEU A 77 2.99 0.33 11.99
N LYS A 78 2.02 0.32 12.89
CA LYS A 78 0.75 -0.41 12.75
C LYS A 78 0.01 0.02 11.48
N THR A 79 -0.21 1.33 11.31
CA THR A 79 -0.88 1.90 10.14
C THR A 79 -0.17 1.48 8.85
N LYS A 80 1.15 1.57 8.81
CA LYS A 80 1.96 1.12 7.68
C LYS A 80 1.77 -0.37 7.38
N LEU A 81 1.82 -1.23 8.40
CA LEU A 81 1.67 -2.68 8.24
C LEU A 81 0.25 -3.06 7.79
N VAL A 82 -0.76 -2.42 8.35
CA VAL A 82 -2.17 -2.60 7.94
C VAL A 82 -2.34 -2.22 6.46
N GLY A 83 -1.89 -1.04 6.05
CA GLY A 83 -1.93 -0.60 4.65
C GLY A 83 -1.20 -1.55 3.72
N SER A 84 -0.01 -2.03 4.12
CA SER A 84 0.77 -3.00 3.33
C SER A 84 0.07 -4.36 3.18
N LEU A 85 -0.60 -4.87 4.22
CA LEU A 85 -1.38 -6.11 4.16
C LEU A 85 -2.58 -5.97 3.23
N ILE A 86 -3.31 -4.86 3.33
CA ILE A 86 -4.45 -4.57 2.47
C ILE A 86 -4.01 -4.39 1.01
N SER A 87 -2.99 -3.56 0.75
CA SER A 87 -2.43 -3.32 -0.58
C SER A 87 -1.99 -4.62 -1.25
N SER A 88 -1.28 -5.49 -0.52
CA SER A 88 -0.78 -6.76 -1.04
C SER A 88 -1.88 -7.76 -1.39
N ASN A 89 -3.05 -7.65 -0.76
CA ASN A 89 -4.18 -8.55 -0.95
C ASN A 89 -5.42 -7.83 -1.49
N ILE A 90 -5.26 -6.67 -2.10
CA ILE A 90 -6.37 -5.81 -2.56
C ILE A 90 -7.26 -6.53 -3.58
N THR A 91 -6.71 -7.46 -4.35
CA THR A 91 -7.44 -8.29 -5.30
C THR A 91 -8.37 -9.32 -4.65
N ALA A 92 -8.37 -9.44 -3.32
CA ALA A 92 -9.38 -10.21 -2.60
C ALA A 92 -10.77 -9.55 -2.67
N ILE A 93 -10.84 -8.24 -2.86
CA ILE A 93 -12.09 -7.52 -3.15
C ILE A 93 -12.49 -7.80 -4.61
N PRO A 94 -13.76 -8.20 -4.88
CA PRO A 94 -14.23 -8.44 -6.23
C PRO A 94 -14.08 -7.22 -7.15
N ASP A 95 -13.69 -7.45 -8.40
CA ASP A 95 -13.49 -6.41 -9.40
C ASP A 95 -14.73 -5.53 -9.62
N ASP A 96 -15.92 -6.11 -9.51
CA ASP A 96 -17.19 -5.39 -9.66
C ASP A 96 -17.37 -4.29 -8.60
N ASP A 97 -16.81 -4.47 -7.42
CA ASP A 97 -16.87 -3.46 -6.36
C ASP A 97 -16.02 -2.22 -6.64
N TRP A 98 -15.05 -2.36 -7.55
CA TRP A 98 -14.17 -1.29 -7.99
C TRP A 98 -14.66 -0.55 -9.25
N ALA A 99 -15.86 -0.87 -9.76
CA ALA A 99 -16.34 -0.33 -11.03
C ALA A 99 -16.36 1.21 -11.04
N ASP A 100 -16.87 1.83 -9.97
CA ASP A 100 -16.92 3.29 -9.86
C ASP A 100 -15.50 3.89 -9.78
N PHE A 101 -14.60 3.32 -8.99
CA PHE A 101 -13.19 3.74 -8.92
C PHE A 101 -12.50 3.67 -10.29
N TYR A 102 -12.69 2.57 -11.02
CA TYR A 102 -12.07 2.41 -12.34
C TYR A 102 -12.65 3.34 -13.39
N SER A 103 -13.92 3.74 -13.25
CA SER A 103 -14.60 4.57 -14.25
C SER A 103 -13.90 5.90 -14.51
N TYR A 104 -13.24 6.46 -13.51
CA TYR A 104 -12.48 7.72 -13.61
C TYR A 104 -11.29 7.65 -14.56
N SER A 105 -10.69 6.47 -14.74
CA SER A 105 -9.49 6.27 -15.55
C SER A 105 -9.69 5.21 -16.64
N ASP A 106 -10.95 4.82 -16.97
CA ASP A 106 -11.27 3.68 -17.83
C ASP A 106 -10.66 3.78 -19.23
N GLU A 107 -10.59 4.97 -19.81
CA GLU A 107 -9.97 5.18 -21.13
C GLU A 107 -8.46 4.94 -21.10
N TYR A 108 -7.79 5.21 -19.99
CA TYR A 108 -6.35 5.10 -19.87
C TYR A 108 -5.88 3.67 -19.60
N TYR A 109 -6.68 2.84 -18.91
CA TYR A 109 -6.36 1.41 -18.74
C TYR A 109 -6.33 0.63 -20.08
N LYS A 110 -6.92 1.19 -21.12
CA LYS A 110 -7.00 0.57 -22.47
C LYS A 110 -5.81 0.92 -23.36
N LEU A 111 -4.97 1.86 -22.95
CA LEU A 111 -3.82 2.30 -23.73
C LEU A 111 -2.78 1.18 -23.82
N SER A 112 -2.13 1.07 -24.96
CA SER A 112 -1.10 0.06 -25.21
C SER A 112 0.28 0.47 -24.68
N SER A 113 0.46 1.74 -24.39
CA SER A 113 1.72 2.33 -23.92
C SER A 113 1.49 3.43 -22.91
N LYS A 114 2.27 3.43 -21.85
CA LYS A 114 2.30 4.50 -20.85
C LYS A 114 2.65 5.89 -21.42
N TYR A 115 3.35 5.93 -22.56
CA TYR A 115 3.66 7.19 -23.24
C TYR A 115 2.46 7.85 -23.92
N GLU A 116 1.34 7.12 -24.01
CA GLU A 116 0.07 7.64 -24.52
C GLU A 116 -0.76 8.33 -23.43
N VAL A 117 -0.41 8.13 -22.16
CA VAL A 117 -1.09 8.78 -21.05
C VAL A 117 -0.70 10.25 -20.98
N PRO A 118 -1.68 11.17 -20.90
CA PRO A 118 -1.40 12.59 -20.75
C PRO A 118 -0.57 12.92 -19.51
N THR A 119 0.19 14.00 -19.60
CA THR A 119 0.94 14.56 -18.46
C THR A 119 0.33 15.92 -18.06
N PRO A 120 0.14 16.19 -16.78
CA PRO A 120 0.47 15.33 -15.63
C PRO A 120 -0.49 14.14 -15.48
N ILE A 121 0.01 13.01 -15.01
CA ILE A 121 -0.76 11.76 -14.88
C ILE A 121 -1.89 11.88 -13.84
N GLU A 122 -1.75 12.78 -12.89
CA GLU A 122 -2.74 13.11 -11.87
C GLU A 122 -4.03 13.64 -12.51
N ALA A 123 -3.94 14.31 -13.66
CA ALA A 123 -5.13 14.76 -14.42
C ALA A 123 -5.92 13.57 -15.01
N CYS A 124 -5.31 12.39 -15.10
CA CYS A 124 -5.94 11.15 -15.54
C CYS A 124 -6.42 10.29 -14.36
N GLY A 125 -6.31 10.78 -13.14
CA GLY A 125 -6.68 10.07 -11.92
C GLY A 125 -5.66 9.05 -11.44
N TYR A 126 -4.39 9.15 -11.85
CA TYR A 126 -3.31 8.31 -11.36
C TYR A 126 -2.46 9.02 -10.33
N LEU A 127 -2.15 8.34 -9.24
CA LEU A 127 -1.17 8.81 -8.28
C LEU A 127 0.25 8.63 -8.84
N PRO A 128 1.19 9.55 -8.54
CA PRO A 128 2.59 9.39 -8.89
C PRO A 128 3.14 8.19 -8.12
N THR A 129 3.25 7.05 -8.80
CA THR A 129 3.88 5.85 -8.29
C THR A 129 5.37 5.88 -8.54
N TYR A 130 6.12 5.02 -7.84
CA TYR A 130 7.57 5.04 -7.97
C TYR A 130 8.04 4.79 -9.38
N ASP A 131 9.16 5.46 -9.70
CA ASP A 131 9.93 5.16 -10.89
C ASP A 131 10.50 3.73 -10.77
N ILE A 132 9.94 2.80 -11.54
CA ILE A 132 10.46 1.43 -11.66
C ILE A 132 11.69 1.34 -12.57
N GLY A 133 12.29 2.47 -12.90
CA GLY A 133 13.48 2.56 -13.72
C GLY A 133 13.17 2.65 -15.22
N TRP A 134 13.82 1.86 -16.05
CA TRP A 134 13.80 1.93 -17.53
C TRP A 134 12.45 2.10 -18.21
N GLY A 135 11.40 2.00 -17.49
CA GLY A 135 10.05 2.09 -18.01
C GLY A 135 9.20 3.23 -17.43
N GLY A 136 9.65 3.92 -16.39
CA GLY A 136 8.76 4.76 -15.57
C GLY A 136 7.67 3.96 -14.86
N PRO A 137 6.73 4.59 -14.15
CA PRO A 137 5.69 3.90 -13.40
C PRO A 137 4.80 3.06 -14.33
N ASP A 138 4.52 1.83 -13.91
CA ASP A 138 3.57 0.94 -14.60
C ASP A 138 2.15 1.17 -14.04
N PHE A 139 1.60 2.36 -14.32
CA PHE A 139 0.31 2.78 -13.82
C PHE A 139 -0.89 2.38 -14.70
N HIS A 140 -0.67 1.65 -15.78
CA HIS A 140 -1.74 1.17 -16.64
C HIS A 140 -2.52 0.00 -16.06
N SER A 141 -1.91 -0.73 -15.12
CA SER A 141 -2.57 -1.85 -14.48
C SER A 141 -3.55 -1.35 -13.42
N LYS A 142 -4.79 -1.82 -13.49
CA LYS A 142 -5.81 -1.61 -12.47
C LYS A 142 -5.33 -1.98 -11.07
N GLU A 143 -4.58 -3.09 -10.97
CA GLU A 143 -4.04 -3.56 -9.70
C GLU A 143 -2.99 -2.59 -9.12
N TYR A 144 -2.10 -2.04 -9.96
CA TYR A 144 -1.12 -1.05 -9.50
C TYR A 144 -1.78 0.25 -9.08
N ASP A 145 -2.82 0.67 -9.78
CA ASP A 145 -3.58 1.87 -9.43
C ASP A 145 -4.28 1.71 -8.07
N LEU A 146 -4.97 0.57 -7.85
CA LEU A 146 -5.53 0.25 -6.53
C LEU A 146 -4.47 0.28 -5.42
N LYS A 147 -3.33 -0.39 -5.64
CA LYS A 147 -2.24 -0.43 -4.66
C LYS A 147 -1.70 0.96 -4.34
N ALA A 148 -1.50 1.80 -5.34
CA ALA A 148 -1.03 3.16 -5.16
C ALA A 148 -1.97 3.98 -4.26
N TYR A 149 -3.28 3.89 -4.51
CA TYR A 149 -4.26 4.58 -3.69
C TYR A 149 -4.32 4.05 -2.25
N VAL A 150 -4.30 2.73 -2.06
CA VAL A 150 -4.26 2.15 -0.70
C VAL A 150 -3.01 2.62 0.04
N GLU A 151 -1.85 2.55 -0.58
CA GLU A 151 -0.59 2.96 0.05
C GLU A 151 -0.60 4.44 0.45
N GLU A 152 -1.12 5.32 -0.42
CA GLU A 152 -1.19 6.75 -0.13
C GLU A 152 -2.22 7.10 0.95
N ILE A 153 -3.39 6.42 0.96
CA ILE A 153 -4.45 6.58 1.98
C ILE A 153 -3.94 6.17 3.37
N PHE A 154 -3.13 5.13 3.47
CA PHE A 154 -2.55 4.70 4.75
C PHE A 154 -1.27 5.47 5.13
N LYS A 155 -0.77 6.32 4.27
CA LYS A 155 0.40 7.17 4.50
C LYS A 155 0.01 8.58 4.94
N LEU A 156 -1.07 9.14 4.37
CA LEU A 156 -1.54 10.49 4.62
C LEU A 156 -2.85 10.44 5.42
N SER A 157 -3.07 11.43 6.27
CA SER A 157 -4.41 11.72 6.79
C SER A 157 -5.32 12.20 5.65
N GLU A 158 -6.64 12.14 5.84
CA GLU A 158 -7.59 12.64 4.85
C GLU A 158 -7.35 14.11 4.48
N VAL A 159 -7.04 14.94 5.47
CA VAL A 159 -6.74 16.36 5.27
C VAL A 159 -5.48 16.53 4.41
N GLU A 160 -4.41 15.84 4.76
CA GLU A 160 -3.15 15.90 3.99
C GLU A 160 -3.33 15.37 2.56
N PHE A 161 -4.11 14.30 2.37
CA PHE A 161 -4.41 13.78 1.04
C PHE A 161 -5.15 14.83 0.20
N ARG A 162 -6.22 15.44 0.72
CA ARG A 162 -6.99 16.47 0.04
C ARG A 162 -6.17 17.72 -0.26
N GLU A 163 -5.29 18.13 0.64
CA GLU A 163 -4.38 19.26 0.42
C GLU A 163 -3.34 18.95 -0.65
N THR A 164 -2.75 17.74 -0.61
CA THR A 164 -1.72 17.32 -1.57
C THR A 164 -2.25 17.27 -3.00
N TYR A 165 -3.48 16.80 -3.17
CA TYR A 165 -4.09 16.59 -4.48
C TYR A 165 -5.19 17.61 -4.83
N ALA A 166 -5.22 18.77 -4.14
CA ALA A 166 -6.26 19.80 -4.32
C ALA A 166 -6.40 20.29 -5.77
N GLU A 167 -5.32 20.28 -6.56
CA GLU A 167 -5.34 20.70 -7.97
C GLU A 167 -5.96 19.62 -8.90
N TYR A 168 -6.19 18.40 -8.41
CA TYR A 168 -6.66 17.26 -9.19
C TYR A 168 -7.93 16.65 -8.58
N PRO A 169 -9.12 17.27 -8.79
CA PRO A 169 -10.38 16.78 -8.22
C PRO A 169 -10.67 15.30 -8.50
N ILE A 170 -10.28 14.80 -9.68
CA ILE A 170 -10.44 13.40 -10.08
C ILE A 170 -9.72 12.44 -9.11
N ILE A 171 -8.58 12.83 -8.53
CA ILE A 171 -7.86 12.04 -7.54
C ILE A 171 -8.63 12.00 -6.23
N ILE A 172 -9.23 13.12 -5.83
CA ILE A 172 -10.06 13.21 -4.62
C ILE A 172 -11.29 12.32 -4.77
N ASP A 173 -11.99 12.41 -5.90
CA ASP A 173 -13.18 11.59 -6.17
C ASP A 173 -12.84 10.09 -6.17
N LYS A 174 -11.74 9.69 -6.81
CA LYS A 174 -11.27 8.29 -6.77
C LYS A 174 -10.89 7.82 -5.37
N MET A 175 -10.27 8.69 -4.56
CA MET A 175 -9.97 8.39 -3.16
C MET A 175 -11.26 8.15 -2.38
N GLU A 176 -12.30 8.96 -2.58
CA GLU A 176 -13.58 8.78 -1.91
C GLU A 176 -14.24 7.44 -2.27
N GLU A 177 -14.21 7.04 -3.55
CA GLU A 177 -14.70 5.72 -3.96
C GLU A 177 -13.84 4.58 -3.37
N MET A 178 -12.51 4.74 -3.31
CA MET A 178 -11.63 3.77 -2.64
C MET A 178 -12.03 3.60 -1.17
N VAL A 179 -12.18 4.69 -0.42
CA VAL A 179 -12.57 4.68 1.00
C VAL A 179 -13.92 4.01 1.18
N LYS A 180 -14.91 4.33 0.35
CA LYS A 180 -16.24 3.72 0.37
C LYS A 180 -16.20 2.19 0.17
N VAL A 181 -15.39 1.70 -0.77
CA VAL A 181 -15.22 0.26 -0.99
C VAL A 181 -14.49 -0.39 0.18
N LEU A 182 -13.42 0.22 0.68
CA LEU A 182 -12.69 -0.26 1.85
C LEU A 182 -13.61 -0.38 3.08
N HIS A 183 -14.44 0.63 3.36
CA HIS A 183 -15.43 0.61 4.45
C HIS A 183 -16.47 -0.51 4.27
N LYS A 184 -16.97 -0.71 3.05
CA LYS A 184 -17.89 -1.82 2.71
C LYS A 184 -17.29 -3.18 3.10
N HIS A 185 -15.98 -3.33 2.98
CA HIS A 185 -15.25 -4.56 3.31
C HIS A 185 -14.64 -4.56 4.73
N GLY A 186 -15.06 -3.61 5.58
CA GLY A 186 -14.70 -3.58 6.99
C GLY A 186 -13.33 -2.99 7.31
N VAL A 187 -12.68 -2.37 6.33
CA VAL A 187 -11.42 -1.63 6.55
C VAL A 187 -11.75 -0.26 7.11
N LYS A 188 -11.17 0.08 8.26
CA LYS A 188 -11.33 1.39 8.90
C LYS A 188 -10.22 2.33 8.46
N VAL A 189 -10.60 3.36 7.73
CA VAL A 189 -9.71 4.39 7.22
C VAL A 189 -10.45 5.73 7.21
N TYR A 190 -9.79 6.81 7.65
CA TYR A 190 -10.37 8.15 7.72
C TYR A 190 -11.65 8.24 8.59
N GLU A 191 -11.71 7.47 9.69
CA GLU A 191 -12.82 7.53 10.69
C GLU A 191 -12.53 8.56 11.82
#